data_c48cb1c1f9f5524d91c13acdf1ab63cf
#
_entry.id   c48cb1c1f9f5524d91c13acdf1ab63cf
#
_cell.length_a   1.000
_cell.length_b   1.000
_cell.length_c   1.000
_cell.angle_alpha   90.00
_cell.angle_beta   90.00
_cell.angle_gamma   90.00
#
_symmetry.space_group_name_H-M   'P 1'
#
loop_
_entity.id
_entity.type
_entity.pdbx_description
1 polymer ?
#
loop_
_entity_poly.entity_id
_entity_poly.type
_entity_poly.pdbx_seq_one_letter_code
_entity_poly.pdbx_strand_id
1 'polypeptide(L)'
;MRTPRTTWRNRARTAVAAAALTMTATLTAPLAHADGATPPVLTDGFGLTQVAGGTEVHSDTDFTITVTTPQVAGKHKIRIFLPSGYRADPDKRWPVAYFLHGGPGSPDDAAAVPALRSDSMITVVPDGGRKGWYADWLMQNTAEGAANWETFHLKQVVPFIDANLRTLADRGHRAVTGLSMGGFGALHYAEARPDLFGHVASLSGGIDFGMAEVRAAVLATELNITGAWCAVSTSTPSGTGQCTGYGPTVDSDAIFGSPYPVLNADRIWKAVDPAAPANLAKLADTDVTLYTGDNDLIDHFTAIAARNVKTRMDTLGLTSRLVDYGNGASLAPSCDGGHNYGCWAPAFADYVPRLQKSFDAAG
;
A
#
# COMPACT_ATOMS: atom_id res chain seq x y z
N MET A 1 -49.01 59.88 -33.64
CA MET A 1 -49.41 59.98 -35.09
C MET A 1 -49.35 58.58 -35.65
N ARG A 2 -50.53 58.09 -35.95
CA ARG A 2 -51.03 57.24 -37.05
C ARG A 2 -50.06 56.10 -37.56
N THR A 3 -50.55 54.87 -37.33
CA THR A 3 -50.36 53.65 -38.15
C THR A 3 -50.63 53.90 -39.67
N PRO A 4 -50.25 52.96 -40.60
CA PRO A 4 -51.22 51.92 -40.90
C PRO A 4 -50.62 50.51 -41.20
N ARG A 5 -51.54 49.55 -41.02
CA ARG A 5 -51.55 48.18 -41.45
C ARG A 5 -51.56 48.07 -42.97
N THR A 6 -50.96 46.98 -43.48
CA THR A 6 -51.47 46.35 -44.73
C THR A 6 -51.31 44.82 -44.66
N THR A 7 -52.41 44.18 -44.85
CA THR A 7 -52.64 42.76 -45.07
C THR A 7 -52.38 42.38 -46.51
N TRP A 8 -51.88 41.15 -46.79
CA TRP A 8 -52.22 40.38 -48.01
C TRP A 8 -51.95 38.90 -47.84
N ARG A 9 -52.84 38.19 -48.01
CA ARG A 9 -53.63 36.98 -48.31
C ARG A 9 -52.84 35.93 -49.07
N ASN A 10 -52.90 34.72 -48.54
CA ASN A 10 -53.00 33.37 -49.12
C ASN A 10 -52.72 33.14 -50.60
N ARG A 11 -51.87 32.19 -50.92
CA ARG A 11 -52.17 31.14 -51.90
C ARG A 11 -51.45 29.78 -51.48
N ALA A 12 -52.30 28.79 -51.27
CA ALA A 12 -51.91 27.39 -51.15
C ALA A 12 -51.38 26.87 -52.50
N ARG A 13 -50.30 26.08 -52.46
CA ARG A 13 -49.96 25.14 -53.52
C ARG A 13 -49.57 23.82 -52.88
N THR A 14 -50.43 22.87 -53.04
CA THR A 14 -50.23 21.46 -52.75
C THR A 14 -49.11 20.90 -53.61
N ALA A 15 -48.05 20.39 -52.99
CA ALA A 15 -47.05 19.55 -53.67
C ALA A 15 -47.07 18.17 -52.95
N VAL A 16 -47.51 17.16 -53.66
CA VAL A 16 -47.41 15.76 -53.27
C VAL A 16 -45.94 15.35 -53.45
N ALA A 17 -45.25 15.02 -52.35
CA ALA A 17 -43.95 14.41 -52.40
C ALA A 17 -44.05 12.99 -51.93
N ALA A 18 -43.73 12.04 -52.79
CA ALA A 18 -43.65 10.63 -52.52
C ALA A 18 -42.56 10.33 -51.49
N ALA A 19 -42.91 9.72 -50.36
CA ALA A 19 -41.98 9.23 -49.39
C ALA A 19 -41.40 7.89 -49.87
N ALA A 20 -40.12 7.89 -50.26
CA ALA A 20 -39.35 6.68 -50.43
C ALA A 20 -38.88 6.20 -49.03
N LEU A 21 -39.44 5.14 -48.52
CA LEU A 21 -38.93 4.45 -47.31
C LEU A 21 -37.59 3.76 -47.67
N THR A 22 -36.49 4.39 -47.29
CA THR A 22 -35.19 3.69 -47.16
C THR A 22 -35.15 3.01 -45.80
N MET A 23 -35.34 1.69 -45.78
CA MET A 23 -35.00 0.86 -44.61
C MET A 23 -33.49 0.83 -44.47
N THR A 24 -32.94 1.66 -43.56
CA THR A 24 -31.60 1.46 -43.04
C THR A 24 -31.64 0.30 -42.06
N ALA A 25 -31.18 -0.87 -42.50
CA ALA A 25 -30.89 -1.98 -41.62
C ALA A 25 -29.72 -1.53 -40.73
N THR A 26 -30.01 -1.13 -39.48
CA THR A 26 -29.01 -1.00 -38.44
C THR A 26 -28.49 -2.39 -38.10
N LEU A 27 -27.35 -2.76 -38.65
CA LEU A 27 -26.54 -3.87 -38.14
C LEU A 27 -26.14 -3.51 -36.70
N THR A 28 -26.91 -3.96 -35.72
CA THR A 28 -26.44 -4.03 -34.34
C THR A 28 -25.37 -5.11 -34.33
N ALA A 29 -24.09 -4.68 -34.43
CA ALA A 29 -22.99 -5.52 -34.02
C ALA A 29 -23.28 -5.99 -32.61
N PRO A 30 -23.17 -7.29 -32.27
CA PRO A 30 -23.26 -7.72 -30.91
C PRO A 30 -22.16 -6.97 -30.15
N LEU A 31 -22.54 -6.24 -29.11
CA LEU A 31 -21.58 -5.76 -28.12
C LEU A 31 -20.85 -7.02 -27.68
N ALA A 32 -19.58 -7.14 -28.06
CA ALA A 32 -18.70 -8.15 -27.46
C ALA A 32 -18.80 -7.90 -25.96
N HIS A 33 -19.47 -8.82 -25.26
CA HIS A 33 -19.35 -8.92 -23.84
C HIS A 33 -17.85 -9.10 -23.61
N ALA A 34 -17.21 -8.14 -22.98
CA ALA A 34 -15.87 -8.37 -22.45
C ALA A 34 -15.99 -9.65 -21.65
N ASP A 35 -15.28 -10.70 -22.08
CA ASP A 35 -15.18 -11.95 -21.35
C ASP A 35 -14.81 -11.55 -19.92
N GLY A 36 -15.67 -11.88 -18.94
CA GLY A 36 -15.55 -11.38 -17.59
C GLY A 36 -14.14 -11.63 -17.07
N ALA A 37 -13.50 -10.59 -16.58
CA ALA A 37 -12.13 -10.64 -16.08
C ALA A 37 -11.99 -11.79 -15.08
N THR A 38 -11.30 -12.86 -15.49
CA THR A 38 -11.10 -14.03 -14.62
C THR A 38 -9.68 -13.94 -14.08
N PRO A 39 -9.47 -13.74 -12.75
CA PRO A 39 -8.14 -13.73 -12.17
C PRO A 39 -7.45 -15.08 -12.38
N PRO A 40 -6.11 -15.14 -12.30
CA PRO A 40 -5.39 -16.41 -12.26
C PRO A 40 -5.96 -17.32 -11.17
N VAL A 41 -6.10 -18.62 -11.47
CA VAL A 41 -6.46 -19.61 -10.45
C VAL A 41 -5.25 -19.82 -9.57
N LEU A 42 -5.39 -19.53 -8.28
CA LEU A 42 -4.34 -19.72 -7.29
C LEU A 42 -4.60 -21.02 -6.52
N THR A 43 -3.53 -21.74 -6.22
CA THR A 43 -3.57 -23.00 -5.46
C THR A 43 -3.17 -22.73 -4.01
N ASP A 44 -3.91 -23.28 -3.07
CA ASP A 44 -3.57 -23.24 -1.65
C ASP A 44 -2.18 -23.81 -1.38
N GLY A 45 -1.50 -23.25 -0.38
CA GLY A 45 -0.15 -23.68 -0.03
C GLY A 45 0.49 -22.79 1.02
N PHE A 46 1.65 -23.19 1.49
CA PHE A 46 2.45 -22.45 2.48
C PHE A 46 1.68 -22.13 3.77
N GLY A 47 0.66 -22.93 4.11
CA GLY A 47 -0.21 -22.71 5.27
C GLY A 47 -1.32 -21.69 5.02
N LEU A 48 -1.52 -21.22 3.79
CA LEU A 48 -2.65 -20.39 3.39
C LEU A 48 -3.75 -21.25 2.76
N THR A 49 -4.98 -21.02 3.19
CA THR A 49 -6.18 -21.59 2.59
C THR A 49 -7.10 -20.48 2.12
N GLN A 50 -7.46 -20.48 0.84
CA GLN A 50 -8.37 -19.49 0.28
C GLN A 50 -9.79 -19.73 0.78
N VAL A 51 -10.48 -18.66 1.13
CA VAL A 51 -11.89 -18.72 1.52
C VAL A 51 -12.74 -18.91 0.29
N ALA A 52 -13.60 -19.93 0.28
CA ALA A 52 -14.52 -20.17 -0.82
C ALA A 52 -15.40 -18.92 -1.09
N GLY A 53 -15.42 -18.46 -2.33
CA GLY A 53 -16.11 -17.23 -2.72
C GLY A 53 -15.45 -15.94 -2.21
N GLY A 54 -14.23 -16.02 -1.65
CA GLY A 54 -13.49 -14.89 -1.13
C GLY A 54 -12.61 -14.17 -2.17
N THR A 55 -12.81 -14.42 -3.46
CA THR A 55 -12.15 -13.68 -4.53
C THR A 55 -13.04 -12.54 -5.00
N GLU A 56 -12.56 -11.33 -4.92
CA GLU A 56 -13.20 -10.10 -5.40
C GLU A 56 -12.45 -9.63 -6.65
N VAL A 57 -13.13 -9.50 -7.80
CA VAL A 57 -12.53 -9.02 -9.06
C VAL A 57 -12.91 -7.57 -9.26
N HIS A 58 -11.91 -6.70 -9.32
CA HIS A 58 -12.09 -5.26 -9.51
C HIS A 58 -11.89 -4.86 -10.99
N SER A 59 -10.96 -5.53 -11.67
CA SER A 59 -10.71 -5.42 -13.12
C SER A 59 -9.91 -6.63 -13.62
N ASP A 60 -9.54 -6.64 -14.89
CA ASP A 60 -8.70 -7.68 -15.51
C ASP A 60 -7.34 -7.85 -14.86
N THR A 61 -6.84 -6.80 -14.21
CA THR A 61 -5.52 -6.73 -13.59
C THR A 61 -5.55 -6.41 -12.11
N ASP A 62 -6.72 -6.30 -11.49
CA ASP A 62 -6.90 -5.93 -10.09
C ASP A 62 -7.92 -6.86 -9.43
N PHE A 63 -7.47 -7.66 -8.49
CA PHE A 63 -8.32 -8.59 -7.74
C PHE A 63 -7.81 -8.78 -6.31
N THR A 64 -8.72 -9.20 -5.45
CA THR A 64 -8.42 -9.50 -4.04
C THR A 64 -8.80 -10.95 -3.76
N ILE A 65 -7.93 -11.67 -3.09
CA ILE A 65 -8.24 -12.97 -2.50
C ILE A 65 -8.39 -12.83 -0.99
N THR A 66 -9.22 -13.65 -0.39
CA THR A 66 -9.34 -13.78 1.07
C THR A 66 -8.79 -15.13 1.49
N VAL A 67 -7.87 -15.12 2.45
CA VAL A 67 -7.21 -16.32 2.97
C VAL A 67 -7.40 -16.46 4.46
N THR A 68 -7.19 -17.67 4.97
CA THR A 68 -7.05 -17.99 6.39
C THR A 68 -5.74 -18.72 6.64
N THR A 69 -5.22 -18.58 7.85
CA THR A 69 -3.98 -19.23 8.32
C THR A 69 -4.02 -19.37 9.83
N PRO A 70 -3.30 -20.33 10.44
CA PRO A 70 -3.14 -20.39 11.89
C PRO A 70 -2.21 -19.31 12.45
N GLN A 71 -1.44 -18.59 11.60
CA GLN A 71 -0.48 -17.58 12.05
C GLN A 71 -1.13 -16.29 12.51
N VAL A 72 -2.22 -15.89 11.86
CA VAL A 72 -2.99 -14.70 12.22
C VAL A 72 -4.47 -15.04 12.28
N ALA A 73 -5.14 -14.57 13.32
CA ALA A 73 -6.54 -14.94 13.57
C ALA A 73 -7.49 -14.21 12.60
N GLY A 74 -8.44 -14.95 12.04
CA GLY A 74 -9.47 -14.37 11.19
C GLY A 74 -9.27 -14.64 9.69
N LYS A 75 -9.81 -13.74 8.89
CA LYS A 75 -9.73 -13.77 7.43
C LYS A 75 -8.97 -12.55 6.95
N HIS A 76 -8.02 -12.76 6.04
CA HIS A 76 -7.10 -11.72 5.61
C HIS A 76 -7.16 -11.55 4.10
N LYS A 77 -7.26 -10.31 3.65
CA LYS A 77 -7.24 -9.95 2.23
C LYS A 77 -5.80 -9.86 1.72
N ILE A 78 -5.61 -10.27 0.49
CA ILE A 78 -4.40 -10.01 -0.29
C ILE A 78 -4.86 -9.43 -1.62
N ARG A 79 -4.64 -8.13 -1.85
CA ARG A 79 -4.95 -7.48 -3.12
C ARG A 79 -3.77 -7.58 -4.05
N ILE A 80 -4.03 -7.87 -5.31
CA ILE A 80 -3.01 -8.15 -6.32
C ILE A 80 -3.29 -7.30 -7.54
N PHE A 81 -2.30 -6.53 -7.97
CA PHE A 81 -2.30 -5.81 -9.24
C PHE A 81 -1.34 -6.52 -10.20
N LEU A 82 -1.84 -6.92 -11.34
CA LEU A 82 -1.05 -7.53 -12.41
C LEU A 82 -0.71 -6.47 -13.46
N PRO A 83 0.46 -6.54 -14.12
CA PRO A 83 0.75 -5.74 -15.29
C PRO A 83 -0.26 -6.00 -16.41
N SER A 84 -0.61 -5.00 -17.23
CA SER A 84 -1.57 -5.14 -18.35
C SER A 84 -1.16 -6.23 -19.33
N GLY A 85 0.15 -6.43 -19.54
CA GLY A 85 0.70 -7.49 -20.39
C GLY A 85 0.75 -8.89 -19.75
N TYR A 86 0.32 -9.06 -18.51
CA TYR A 86 0.46 -10.34 -17.79
C TYR A 86 -0.18 -11.51 -18.51
N ARG A 87 -1.34 -11.33 -19.15
CA ARG A 87 -2.04 -12.39 -19.86
C ARG A 87 -1.56 -12.60 -21.30
N ALA A 88 -1.02 -11.54 -21.91
CA ALA A 88 -0.61 -11.56 -23.31
C ALA A 88 0.66 -12.40 -23.54
N ASP A 89 1.54 -12.48 -22.53
CA ASP A 89 2.79 -13.24 -22.61
C ASP A 89 2.83 -14.25 -21.44
N PRO A 90 2.46 -15.51 -21.69
CA PRO A 90 2.39 -16.54 -20.65
C PRO A 90 3.75 -16.99 -20.12
N ASP A 91 4.83 -16.73 -20.85
CA ASP A 91 6.18 -17.15 -20.46
C ASP A 91 6.93 -16.05 -19.71
N LYS A 92 6.48 -14.81 -19.82
CA LYS A 92 7.12 -13.67 -19.15
C LYS A 92 6.94 -13.75 -17.65
N ARG A 93 8.05 -13.55 -16.92
CA ARG A 93 8.09 -13.34 -15.49
C ARG A 93 8.27 -11.87 -15.17
N TRP A 94 7.79 -11.44 -14.00
CA TRP A 94 7.68 -10.06 -13.64
C TRP A 94 8.33 -9.80 -12.28
N PRO A 95 8.98 -8.65 -12.10
CA PRO A 95 9.36 -8.19 -10.77
C PRO A 95 8.14 -8.08 -9.86
N VAL A 96 8.35 -8.12 -8.55
CA VAL A 96 7.26 -8.02 -7.57
C VAL A 96 7.57 -6.98 -6.50
N ALA A 97 6.58 -6.11 -6.22
CA ALA A 97 6.61 -5.17 -5.11
C ALA A 97 5.52 -5.52 -4.09
N TYR A 98 5.91 -5.67 -2.84
CA TYR A 98 4.99 -5.80 -1.71
C TYR A 98 4.74 -4.42 -1.12
N PHE A 99 3.48 -4.00 -1.06
CA PHE A 99 3.07 -2.76 -0.44
C PHE A 99 2.38 -3.02 0.89
N LEU A 100 2.91 -2.45 1.96
CA LEU A 100 2.45 -2.58 3.33
C LEU A 100 1.67 -1.33 3.74
N HIS A 101 0.38 -1.49 4.04
CA HIS A 101 -0.50 -0.37 4.41
C HIS A 101 -0.19 0.18 5.81
N GLY A 102 -0.68 1.38 6.11
CA GLY A 102 -0.61 1.98 7.44
C GLY A 102 -1.68 1.45 8.39
N GLY A 103 -1.54 1.74 9.68
CA GLY A 103 -2.60 1.48 10.65
C GLY A 103 -3.56 2.70 10.75
N PRO A 104 -4.85 2.46 10.91
CA PRO A 104 -5.62 1.20 10.98
C PRO A 104 -6.17 0.73 9.62
N GLY A 105 -5.40 0.88 8.55
CA GLY A 105 -5.77 0.61 7.17
C GLY A 105 -6.04 -0.85 6.80
N SER A 106 -6.08 -1.09 5.49
CA SER A 106 -6.33 -2.40 4.89
C SER A 106 -5.75 -2.46 3.47
N PRO A 107 -5.72 -3.63 2.80
CA PRO A 107 -5.32 -3.74 1.39
C PRO A 107 -6.14 -2.88 0.42
N ASP A 108 -7.35 -2.50 0.78
CA ASP A 108 -8.22 -1.66 -0.04
C ASP A 108 -7.67 -0.22 -0.18
N ASP A 109 -6.86 0.23 0.77
CA ASP A 109 -6.22 1.56 0.78
C ASP A 109 -5.27 1.76 -0.41
N ALA A 110 -4.78 0.68 -1.01
CA ALA A 110 -4.00 0.73 -2.25
C ALA A 110 -4.75 1.44 -3.41
N ALA A 111 -6.09 1.53 -3.34
CA ALA A 111 -6.88 2.29 -4.28
C ALA A 111 -6.52 3.79 -4.30
N ALA A 112 -6.08 4.34 -3.18
CA ALA A 112 -5.63 5.73 -3.04
C ALA A 112 -4.24 6.00 -3.64
N VAL A 113 -3.52 4.95 -4.09
CA VAL A 113 -2.16 5.04 -4.62
C VAL A 113 -2.11 4.49 -6.06
N PRO A 114 -2.49 5.28 -7.07
CA PRO A 114 -2.57 4.81 -8.47
C PRO A 114 -1.25 4.24 -9.01
N ALA A 115 -0.10 4.74 -8.53
CA ALA A 115 1.22 4.27 -8.96
C ALA A 115 1.48 2.79 -8.65
N LEU A 116 0.73 2.17 -7.74
CA LEU A 116 0.82 0.74 -7.43
C LEU A 116 0.28 -0.15 -8.58
N ARG A 117 -0.54 0.42 -9.48
CA ARG A 117 -0.97 -0.23 -10.72
C ARG A 117 0.07 0.02 -11.80
N SER A 118 1.09 -0.82 -11.84
CA SER A 118 2.22 -0.69 -12.76
C SER A 118 2.14 -1.71 -13.89
N ASP A 119 2.52 -1.30 -15.10
CA ASP A 119 2.63 -2.19 -16.25
C ASP A 119 3.95 -2.98 -16.31
N SER A 120 4.85 -2.76 -15.35
CA SER A 120 6.18 -3.38 -15.34
C SER A 120 6.42 -4.32 -14.16
N MET A 121 5.51 -4.41 -13.20
CA MET A 121 5.67 -5.29 -12.02
C MET A 121 4.32 -5.77 -11.50
N ILE A 122 4.33 -6.90 -10.81
CA ILE A 122 3.23 -7.35 -9.97
C ILE A 122 3.30 -6.56 -8.66
N THR A 123 2.18 -6.00 -8.21
CA THR A 123 2.09 -5.40 -6.87
C THR A 123 1.19 -6.26 -5.98
N VAL A 124 1.67 -6.59 -4.80
CA VAL A 124 0.95 -7.39 -3.80
C VAL A 124 0.73 -6.56 -2.54
N VAL A 125 -0.49 -6.47 -2.11
CA VAL A 125 -0.89 -5.70 -0.92
C VAL A 125 -1.53 -6.66 0.08
N PRO A 126 -0.75 -7.28 0.97
CA PRO A 126 -1.30 -8.15 2.00
C PRO A 126 -1.88 -7.34 3.16
N ASP A 127 -2.88 -7.91 3.84
CA ASP A 127 -3.39 -7.38 5.09
C ASP A 127 -2.31 -7.44 6.18
N GLY A 128 -2.05 -6.32 6.83
CA GLY A 128 -1.11 -6.20 7.96
C GLY A 128 -1.81 -6.00 9.30
N GLY A 129 -3.14 -6.19 9.33
CA GLY A 129 -3.96 -5.90 10.50
C GLY A 129 -4.02 -4.41 10.82
N ARG A 130 -4.98 -4.03 11.65
CA ARG A 130 -5.15 -2.61 12.02
C ARG A 130 -3.99 -2.05 12.84
N LYS A 131 -3.31 -2.91 13.60
CA LYS A 131 -2.17 -2.61 14.47
C LYS A 131 -1.16 -3.76 14.52
N GLY A 132 -1.03 -4.53 13.44
CA GLY A 132 -0.16 -5.71 13.40
C GLY A 132 1.32 -5.38 13.50
N TRP A 133 1.69 -4.12 13.18
CA TRP A 133 3.07 -3.63 13.17
C TRP A 133 4.02 -4.59 12.46
N TYR A 134 3.49 -5.38 11.54
CA TYR A 134 4.29 -6.28 10.68
C TYR A 134 5.31 -7.13 11.46
N ALA A 135 4.96 -7.53 12.69
CA ALA A 135 5.81 -8.30 13.60
C ALA A 135 5.07 -9.53 14.13
N ASP A 136 5.82 -10.55 14.49
CA ASP A 136 5.28 -11.64 15.31
C ASP A 136 5.15 -11.12 16.74
N TRP A 137 3.92 -11.00 17.23
CA TRP A 137 3.67 -10.43 18.55
C TRP A 137 4.23 -11.29 19.67
N LEU A 138 4.73 -10.65 20.70
CA LEU A 138 5.17 -11.36 21.91
C LEU A 138 4.01 -12.14 22.57
N MET A 139 2.81 -11.53 22.60
CA MET A 139 1.61 -12.13 23.18
C MET A 139 0.65 -12.61 22.09
N GLN A 140 0.37 -13.92 22.08
CA GLN A 140 -0.50 -14.56 21.09
C GLN A 140 -1.93 -14.83 21.61
N ASN A 141 -2.19 -14.57 22.90
CA ASN A 141 -3.45 -14.83 23.58
C ASN A 141 -4.23 -13.55 23.92
N THR A 142 -4.03 -12.52 23.14
CA THR A 142 -4.75 -11.23 23.27
C THR A 142 -6.15 -11.32 22.66
N ALA A 143 -6.93 -10.24 22.78
CA ALA A 143 -8.23 -10.13 22.12
C ALA A 143 -8.15 -10.15 20.58
N GLU A 144 -6.97 -9.90 19.99
CA GLU A 144 -6.72 -10.06 18.54
C GLU A 144 -6.51 -11.53 18.13
N GLY A 145 -6.23 -12.44 19.08
CA GLY A 145 -5.87 -13.82 18.81
C GLY A 145 -4.43 -13.98 18.32
N ALA A 146 -4.18 -15.01 17.52
CA ALA A 146 -2.87 -15.22 16.90
C ALA A 146 -2.48 -14.04 16.01
N ALA A 147 -1.26 -13.54 16.16
CA ALA A 147 -0.79 -12.31 15.51
C ALA A 147 0.69 -12.41 15.08
N ASN A 148 1.04 -13.48 14.34
CA ASN A 148 2.37 -13.70 13.78
C ASN A 148 2.45 -13.10 12.37
N TRP A 149 2.40 -11.76 12.28
CA TRP A 149 2.32 -11.04 11.00
C TRP A 149 3.58 -11.15 10.16
N GLU A 150 4.78 -11.12 10.77
CA GLU A 150 6.04 -11.34 10.05
C GLU A 150 6.08 -12.75 9.43
N THR A 151 5.74 -13.76 10.21
CA THR A 151 5.65 -15.16 9.72
C THR A 151 4.59 -15.31 8.63
N PHE A 152 3.41 -14.69 8.78
CA PHE A 152 2.36 -14.70 7.75
C PHE A 152 2.88 -14.11 6.43
N HIS A 153 3.55 -12.96 6.46
CA HIS A 153 4.03 -12.33 5.23
C HIS A 153 5.25 -13.05 4.64
N LEU A 154 6.31 -13.21 5.44
CA LEU A 154 7.60 -13.65 4.91
C LEU A 154 7.67 -15.15 4.63
N LYS A 155 6.94 -15.97 5.42
CA LYS A 155 6.99 -17.44 5.28
C LYS A 155 5.77 -18.03 4.59
N GLN A 156 4.68 -17.24 4.42
CA GLN A 156 3.48 -17.74 3.77
C GLN A 156 3.12 -16.91 2.52
N VAL A 157 2.89 -15.60 2.64
CA VAL A 157 2.44 -14.78 1.50
C VAL A 157 3.52 -14.72 0.40
N VAL A 158 4.78 -14.42 0.73
CA VAL A 158 5.83 -14.32 -0.30
C VAL A 158 5.98 -15.61 -1.10
N PRO A 159 6.20 -16.78 -0.50
CA PRO A 159 6.33 -18.01 -1.29
C PRO A 159 5.01 -18.44 -1.95
N PHE A 160 3.85 -18.11 -1.39
CA PHE A 160 2.55 -18.36 -2.03
C PHE A 160 2.42 -17.57 -3.33
N ILE A 161 2.81 -16.30 -3.35
CA ILE A 161 2.80 -15.44 -4.54
C ILE A 161 3.78 -15.99 -5.59
N ASP A 162 4.99 -16.35 -5.19
CA ASP A 162 6.01 -16.91 -6.10
C ASP A 162 5.57 -18.25 -6.73
N ALA A 163 4.84 -19.08 -5.99
CA ALA A 163 4.32 -20.36 -6.49
C ALA A 163 3.11 -20.22 -7.43
N ASN A 164 2.33 -19.16 -7.28
CA ASN A 164 1.06 -18.98 -7.97
C ASN A 164 1.11 -17.96 -9.11
N LEU A 165 2.06 -17.04 -9.10
CA LEU A 165 2.20 -16.01 -10.11
C LEU A 165 3.59 -16.09 -10.77
N ARG A 166 3.68 -15.55 -11.97
CA ARG A 166 4.94 -15.53 -12.73
C ARG A 166 5.86 -14.41 -12.25
N THR A 167 6.43 -14.58 -11.05
CA THR A 167 7.38 -13.65 -10.45
C THR A 167 8.81 -13.94 -10.89
N LEU A 168 9.64 -12.91 -10.98
CA LEU A 168 11.09 -13.00 -10.85
C LEU A 168 11.37 -13.11 -9.35
N ALA A 169 11.60 -14.34 -8.88
CA ALA A 169 11.63 -14.65 -7.44
C ALA A 169 12.98 -14.37 -6.77
N ASP A 170 13.89 -13.67 -7.45
CA ASP A 170 15.19 -13.29 -6.90
C ASP A 170 15.13 -11.94 -6.18
N ARG A 171 16.16 -11.66 -5.41
CA ARG A 171 16.30 -10.45 -4.59
C ARG A 171 16.32 -9.17 -5.43
N GLY A 172 17.00 -9.18 -6.58
CA GLY A 172 17.16 -8.01 -7.45
C GLY A 172 15.84 -7.52 -8.05
N HIS A 173 14.84 -8.41 -8.15
CA HIS A 173 13.52 -8.14 -8.72
C HIS A 173 12.41 -8.13 -7.65
N ARG A 174 12.77 -7.98 -6.36
CA ARG A 174 11.79 -7.94 -5.29
C ARG A 174 11.97 -6.70 -4.43
N ALA A 175 10.85 -5.96 -4.24
CA ALA A 175 10.78 -4.80 -3.38
C ALA A 175 9.78 -5.00 -2.24
N VAL A 176 10.04 -4.35 -1.10
CA VAL A 176 9.05 -4.14 -0.05
C VAL A 176 8.94 -2.65 0.25
N THR A 177 7.73 -2.14 0.25
CA THR A 177 7.46 -0.72 0.45
C THR A 177 6.27 -0.56 1.39
N GLY A 178 6.18 0.58 2.05
CA GLY A 178 5.03 0.82 2.90
C GLY A 178 4.98 2.22 3.48
N LEU A 179 3.85 2.56 4.07
CA LEU A 179 3.62 3.86 4.67
C LEU A 179 3.27 3.73 6.16
N SER A 180 3.65 4.70 6.98
CA SER A 180 3.32 4.72 8.41
C SER A 180 3.76 3.44 9.13
N MET A 181 2.84 2.70 9.74
CA MET A 181 3.08 1.35 10.27
C MET A 181 3.72 0.42 9.22
N GLY A 182 3.27 0.48 7.95
CA GLY A 182 3.86 -0.28 6.85
C GLY A 182 5.24 0.20 6.44
N GLY A 183 5.56 1.48 6.69
CA GLY A 183 6.91 2.02 6.51
C GLY A 183 7.92 1.41 7.49
N PHE A 184 7.50 1.17 8.74
CA PHE A 184 8.26 0.33 9.69
C PHE A 184 8.41 -1.09 9.14
N GLY A 185 7.27 -1.73 8.78
CA GLY A 185 7.28 -3.11 8.27
C GLY A 185 8.20 -3.30 7.07
N ALA A 186 8.29 -2.33 6.17
CA ALA A 186 9.14 -2.41 4.99
C ALA A 186 10.64 -2.51 5.35
N LEU A 187 11.14 -1.62 6.22
CA LEU A 187 12.53 -1.69 6.68
C LEU A 187 12.77 -2.96 7.51
N HIS A 188 11.88 -3.25 8.47
CA HIS A 188 11.98 -4.42 9.32
C HIS A 188 12.07 -5.72 8.50
N TYR A 189 11.26 -5.88 7.45
CA TYR A 189 11.30 -7.08 6.60
C TYR A 189 12.57 -7.16 5.75
N ALA A 190 13.03 -6.05 5.21
CA ALA A 190 14.30 -6.03 4.48
C ALA A 190 15.49 -6.37 5.38
N GLU A 191 15.47 -5.94 6.64
CA GLU A 191 16.49 -6.27 7.66
C GLU A 191 16.39 -7.70 8.16
N ALA A 192 15.17 -8.22 8.32
CA ALA A 192 14.94 -9.60 8.72
C ALA A 192 15.31 -10.61 7.63
N ARG A 193 15.11 -10.22 6.35
CA ARG A 193 15.35 -11.06 5.18
C ARG A 193 16.06 -10.30 4.07
N PRO A 194 17.32 -9.91 4.28
CA PRO A 194 18.14 -9.22 3.27
C PRO A 194 18.41 -10.09 2.02
N ASP A 195 18.16 -11.38 2.12
CA ASP A 195 18.19 -12.32 1.00
C ASP A 195 16.95 -12.24 0.09
N LEU A 196 15.83 -11.70 0.57
CA LEU A 196 14.58 -11.62 -0.19
C LEU A 196 14.40 -10.29 -0.93
N PHE A 197 14.79 -9.16 -0.33
CA PHE A 197 14.47 -7.84 -0.83
C PHE A 197 15.71 -7.04 -1.22
N GLY A 198 15.82 -6.66 -2.49
CA GLY A 198 16.87 -5.78 -3.01
C GLY A 198 16.51 -4.31 -2.92
N HIS A 199 15.23 -4.00 -2.76
CA HIS A 199 14.72 -2.63 -2.76
C HIS A 199 13.74 -2.43 -1.62
N VAL A 200 13.86 -1.31 -0.90
CA VAL A 200 12.95 -0.94 0.19
C VAL A 200 12.61 0.54 0.13
N ALA A 201 11.34 0.87 0.38
CA ALA A 201 10.93 2.25 0.61
C ALA A 201 10.04 2.37 1.84
N SER A 202 10.37 3.33 2.71
CA SER A 202 9.58 3.69 3.88
C SER A 202 9.07 5.12 3.73
N LEU A 203 7.75 5.29 3.79
CA LEU A 203 7.07 6.57 3.67
C LEU A 203 6.47 6.94 5.03
N SER A 204 6.94 8.03 5.62
CA SER A 204 6.48 8.50 6.95
C SER A 204 6.43 7.36 7.98
N GLY A 205 7.45 6.49 7.99
CA GLY A 205 7.48 5.28 8.80
C GLY A 205 7.90 5.54 10.25
N GLY A 206 7.36 4.77 11.19
CA GLY A 206 7.82 4.73 12.59
C GLY A 206 9.11 3.91 12.72
N ILE A 207 10.23 4.41 12.22
CA ILE A 207 11.45 3.63 11.95
C ILE A 207 12.63 3.89 12.88
N ASP A 208 12.43 4.59 14.01
CA ASP A 208 13.45 4.77 15.04
C ASP A 208 12.83 4.53 16.43
N PHE A 209 12.94 3.29 16.92
CA PHE A 209 12.45 2.90 18.24
C PHE A 209 13.33 3.41 19.40
N GLY A 210 14.42 4.10 19.11
CA GLY A 210 15.15 4.89 20.08
C GLY A 210 14.38 6.14 20.54
N MET A 211 13.39 6.59 19.72
CA MET A 211 12.55 7.75 20.01
C MET A 211 11.34 7.36 20.86
N ALA A 212 11.09 8.14 21.93
CA ALA A 212 9.93 7.92 22.81
C ALA A 212 8.60 8.15 22.07
N GLU A 213 8.55 9.10 21.15
CA GLU A 213 7.37 9.46 20.35
C GLU A 213 6.94 8.29 19.45
N VAL A 214 7.89 7.61 18.82
CA VAL A 214 7.62 6.45 17.96
C VAL A 214 7.11 5.28 18.80
N ARG A 215 7.73 5.02 19.97
CA ARG A 215 7.20 4.00 20.91
C ARG A 215 5.80 4.35 21.40
N ALA A 216 5.55 5.64 21.74
CA ALA A 216 4.23 6.11 22.14
C ALA A 216 3.18 5.90 21.04
N ALA A 217 3.55 6.04 19.77
CA ALA A 217 2.67 5.78 18.64
C ALA A 217 2.25 4.29 18.58
N VAL A 218 3.19 3.36 18.78
CA VAL A 218 2.88 1.92 18.87
C VAL A 218 1.91 1.66 20.02
N LEU A 219 2.23 2.14 21.23
CA LEU A 219 1.37 1.98 22.42
C LEU A 219 -0.03 2.56 22.21
N ALA A 220 -0.14 3.69 21.53
CA ALA A 220 -1.45 4.28 21.20
C ALA A 220 -2.30 3.36 20.34
N THR A 221 -1.70 2.57 19.44
CA THR A 221 -2.42 1.57 18.65
C THR A 221 -2.83 0.35 19.50
N GLU A 222 -1.97 -0.13 20.40
CA GLU A 222 -2.28 -1.23 21.32
C GLU A 222 -3.46 -0.87 22.23
N LEU A 223 -3.43 0.31 22.81
CA LEU A 223 -4.48 0.83 23.70
C LEU A 223 -5.70 1.38 22.97
N ASN A 224 -5.70 1.36 21.63
CA ASN A 224 -6.77 1.89 20.78
C ASN A 224 -7.14 3.35 21.12
N ILE A 225 -6.14 4.19 21.36
CA ILE A 225 -6.32 5.62 21.64
C ILE A 225 -6.61 6.35 20.32
N THR A 226 -7.80 6.16 19.76
CA THR A 226 -8.15 6.66 18.43
C THR A 226 -8.51 8.13 18.41
N GLY A 227 -9.09 8.65 19.50
CA GLY A 227 -9.58 10.03 19.54
C GLY A 227 -8.49 11.09 19.40
N ALA A 228 -7.30 10.85 19.94
CA ALA A 228 -6.18 11.78 19.85
C ALA A 228 -5.57 11.83 18.43
N TRP A 229 -5.50 10.69 17.74
CA TRP A 229 -4.91 10.58 16.41
C TRP A 229 -5.84 11.06 15.30
N CYS A 230 -7.14 10.83 15.47
CA CYS A 230 -8.15 11.27 14.52
C CYS A 230 -8.37 12.78 14.52
N ALA A 231 -8.12 13.44 15.64
CA ALA A 231 -8.20 14.89 15.72
C ALA A 231 -7.04 15.60 15.00
N VAL A 232 -5.92 14.90 14.75
CA VAL A 232 -4.72 15.44 14.12
C VAL A 232 -4.69 15.20 12.62
N SER A 233 -5.31 14.12 12.12
CA SER A 233 -5.41 13.82 10.69
C SER A 233 -6.71 14.39 10.10
N THR A 234 -6.69 15.65 9.68
CA THR A 234 -7.86 16.33 9.09
C THR A 234 -8.09 16.01 7.61
N SER A 235 -7.24 15.21 6.99
CA SER A 235 -7.26 14.94 5.55
C SER A 235 -7.45 13.47 5.22
N THR A 236 -8.64 12.92 5.50
CA THR A 236 -9.05 11.69 4.81
C THR A 236 -9.69 12.07 3.47
N PRO A 237 -9.21 11.53 2.32
CA PRO A 237 -9.78 11.81 1.01
C PRO A 237 -11.27 11.44 0.88
N SER A 238 -11.80 10.66 1.79
CA SER A 238 -13.18 10.15 1.75
C SER A 238 -14.21 11.00 2.48
N GLY A 239 -13.85 12.09 3.12
CA GLY A 239 -14.80 13.02 3.75
C GLY A 239 -15.73 12.42 4.83
N THR A 240 -15.53 11.18 5.24
CA THR A 240 -16.43 10.46 6.17
C THR A 240 -16.03 10.58 7.63
N GLY A 241 -14.89 11.19 7.96
CA GLY A 241 -14.51 11.50 9.35
C GLY A 241 -14.52 10.34 10.35
N GLN A 242 -14.69 9.10 9.89
CA GLN A 242 -14.69 7.94 10.75
C GLN A 242 -13.28 7.36 10.87
N CYS A 243 -12.63 7.70 11.96
CA CYS A 243 -11.54 6.88 12.43
C CYS A 243 -12.08 5.50 12.80
N THR A 244 -11.88 4.54 11.93
CA THR A 244 -12.07 3.13 12.30
C THR A 244 -10.97 2.80 13.29
N GLY A 245 -11.31 2.59 14.58
CA GLY A 245 -10.32 2.33 15.63
C GLY A 245 -9.40 1.16 15.33
N TYR A 246 -8.31 1.08 16.06
CA TYR A 246 -7.31 0.01 15.93
C TYR A 246 -7.79 -1.36 16.42
N GLY A 247 -9.10 -1.57 16.59
CA GLY A 247 -9.65 -2.83 17.08
C GLY A 247 -9.64 -2.94 18.61
N PRO A 248 -9.74 -4.14 19.20
CA PRO A 248 -9.75 -4.34 20.63
C PRO A 248 -8.50 -3.78 21.31
N THR A 249 -8.63 -3.22 22.51
CA THR A 249 -7.48 -2.88 23.35
C THR A 249 -6.74 -4.14 23.74
N VAL A 250 -5.42 -4.10 23.67
CA VAL A 250 -4.52 -5.15 24.16
C VAL A 250 -3.53 -4.54 25.15
N ASP A 251 -2.77 -5.38 25.82
CA ASP A 251 -1.75 -4.92 26.76
C ASP A 251 -0.66 -4.14 26.04
N SER A 252 -0.10 -3.12 26.69
CA SER A 252 0.93 -2.22 26.14
C SER A 252 2.30 -2.90 25.91
N ASP A 253 2.42 -4.15 26.19
CA ASP A 253 3.58 -5.00 25.95
C ASP A 253 3.26 -6.21 25.04
N ALA A 254 2.07 -6.19 24.42
CA ALA A 254 1.60 -7.29 23.59
C ALA A 254 2.44 -7.49 22.33
N ILE A 255 2.88 -6.43 21.69
CA ILE A 255 3.62 -6.52 20.41
C ILE A 255 5.12 -6.75 20.68
N PHE A 256 5.79 -5.78 21.28
CA PHE A 256 7.25 -5.79 21.43
C PHE A 256 7.73 -5.94 22.89
N GLY A 257 6.84 -6.30 23.81
CA GLY A 257 7.14 -6.32 25.24
C GLY A 257 7.23 -4.93 25.84
N SER A 258 7.73 -4.83 27.07
CA SER A 258 7.81 -3.58 27.80
C SER A 258 8.55 -2.50 27.00
N PRO A 259 7.96 -1.32 26.83
CA PRO A 259 8.61 -0.19 26.13
C PRO A 259 9.68 0.50 26.98
N TYR A 260 9.79 0.18 28.26
CA TYR A 260 10.68 0.83 29.19
C TYR A 260 12.05 0.15 29.27
N PRO A 261 13.16 0.91 29.26
CA PRO A 261 14.52 0.35 29.23
C PRO A 261 15.01 -0.21 30.59
N VAL A 262 14.13 -0.32 31.59
CA VAL A 262 14.47 -0.78 32.93
C VAL A 262 14.86 -2.24 32.88
N LEU A 263 16.04 -2.58 33.41
CA LEU A 263 16.60 -3.94 33.41
C LEU A 263 16.59 -4.61 32.01
N ASN A 264 16.73 -3.81 30.95
CA ASN A 264 16.67 -4.26 29.56
C ASN A 264 15.32 -4.93 29.19
N ALA A 265 14.22 -4.51 29.79
CA ALA A 265 12.89 -5.03 29.51
C ALA A 265 12.44 -4.70 28.06
N ASP A 266 13.01 -3.63 27.47
CA ASP A 266 12.81 -3.21 26.09
C ASP A 266 13.71 -3.94 25.06
N ARG A 267 14.22 -5.12 25.41
CA ARG A 267 15.15 -5.85 24.53
C ARG A 267 14.59 -6.19 23.15
N ILE A 268 13.27 -6.46 23.05
CA ILE A 268 12.63 -6.78 21.77
C ILE A 268 12.55 -5.50 20.93
N TRP A 269 12.12 -4.37 21.50
CA TRP A 269 12.13 -3.07 20.85
C TRP A 269 13.49 -2.74 20.22
N LYS A 270 14.58 -2.97 20.98
CA LYS A 270 15.94 -2.76 20.48
C LYS A 270 16.36 -3.74 19.40
N ALA A 271 15.89 -4.97 19.48
CA ALA A 271 16.23 -6.01 18.52
C ALA A 271 15.58 -5.77 17.13
N VAL A 272 14.36 -5.24 17.13
CA VAL A 272 13.58 -4.96 15.91
C VAL A 272 13.63 -3.49 15.47
N ASP A 273 14.40 -2.63 16.16
CA ASP A 273 14.55 -1.20 15.84
C ASP A 273 15.22 -1.03 14.47
N PRO A 274 14.50 -0.53 13.43
CA PRO A 274 15.11 -0.34 12.12
C PRO A 274 16.29 0.63 12.12
N ALA A 275 16.30 1.60 13.06
CA ALA A 275 17.39 2.56 13.17
C ALA A 275 18.63 2.00 13.90
N ALA A 276 18.57 0.78 14.45
CA ALA A 276 19.72 0.20 15.12
C ALA A 276 20.85 -0.07 14.12
N PRO A 277 22.11 0.34 14.41
CA PRO A 277 23.23 0.15 13.48
C PRO A 277 23.42 -1.30 13.01
N ALA A 278 23.16 -2.27 13.89
CA ALA A 278 23.25 -3.69 13.57
C ALA A 278 22.18 -4.16 12.57
N ASN A 279 20.99 -3.54 12.58
CA ASN A 279 19.94 -3.82 11.61
C ASN A 279 20.19 -3.10 10.30
N LEU A 280 20.56 -1.82 10.34
CA LEU A 280 20.94 -1.07 9.14
C LEU A 280 22.09 -1.72 8.37
N ALA A 281 23.09 -2.28 9.06
CA ALA A 281 24.21 -2.97 8.42
C ALA A 281 23.78 -4.16 7.53
N LYS A 282 22.62 -4.76 7.78
CA LYS A 282 22.05 -5.84 6.95
C LYS A 282 21.55 -5.34 5.59
N LEU A 283 21.38 -4.02 5.43
CA LEU A 283 20.90 -3.36 4.22
C LEU A 283 22.07 -2.91 3.30
N ALA A 284 23.28 -3.39 3.51
CA ALA A 284 24.48 -2.95 2.78
C ALA A 284 24.33 -2.99 1.24
N ASP A 285 23.63 -4.01 0.72
CA ASP A 285 23.39 -4.19 -0.71
C ASP A 285 21.94 -3.91 -1.10
N THR A 286 21.17 -3.18 -0.29
CA THR A 286 19.76 -2.87 -0.52
C THR A 286 19.61 -1.41 -0.95
N ASP A 287 18.83 -1.17 -2.00
CA ASP A 287 18.42 0.17 -2.41
C ASP A 287 17.35 0.69 -1.42
N VAL A 288 17.75 1.64 -0.57
CA VAL A 288 16.91 2.18 0.50
C VAL A 288 16.46 3.60 0.15
N THR A 289 15.14 3.81 0.11
CA THR A 289 14.55 5.13 -0.08
C THR A 289 13.61 5.48 1.07
N LEU A 290 13.77 6.67 1.62
CA LEU A 290 12.95 7.22 2.70
C LEU A 290 12.21 8.46 2.20
N TYR A 291 10.91 8.56 2.49
CA TYR A 291 10.08 9.72 2.21
C TYR A 291 9.46 10.24 3.50
N THR A 292 9.44 11.54 3.70
CA THR A 292 8.83 12.16 4.88
C THR A 292 8.40 13.59 4.62
N GLY A 293 7.27 13.98 5.22
CA GLY A 293 6.87 15.37 5.44
C GLY A 293 7.31 15.87 6.82
N ASP A 294 6.84 17.06 7.21
CA ASP A 294 7.14 17.65 8.52
C ASP A 294 6.09 18.72 8.89
N ASN A 295 4.81 18.50 8.55
CA ASN A 295 3.78 19.53 8.72
C ASN A 295 2.58 19.09 9.57
N ASP A 296 2.66 17.95 10.24
CA ASP A 296 1.76 17.59 11.33
C ASP A 296 2.51 16.88 12.44
N LEU A 297 1.82 16.59 13.55
CA LEU A 297 2.46 15.98 14.71
C LEU A 297 3.08 14.61 14.40
N ILE A 298 2.43 13.80 13.56
CA ILE A 298 2.93 12.45 13.24
C ILE A 298 4.11 12.56 12.29
N ASP A 299 3.97 13.31 11.20
CA ASP A 299 5.06 13.47 10.24
C ASP A 299 6.25 14.24 10.82
N HIS A 300 6.05 15.10 11.83
CA HIS A 300 7.17 15.71 12.51
C HIS A 300 8.11 14.69 13.16
N PHE A 301 7.62 13.73 13.93
CA PHE A 301 8.50 12.73 14.54
C PHE A 301 8.93 11.64 13.56
N THR A 302 8.11 11.28 12.53
CA THR A 302 8.59 10.37 11.49
C THR A 302 9.67 10.99 10.60
N ALA A 303 9.65 12.33 10.41
CA ALA A 303 10.73 13.07 9.77
C ALA A 303 12.04 12.98 10.57
N ILE A 304 11.96 13.17 11.88
CA ILE A 304 13.13 13.01 12.76
C ILE A 304 13.67 11.57 12.65
N ALA A 305 12.77 10.57 12.69
CA ALA A 305 13.17 9.17 12.55
C ALA A 305 13.85 8.89 11.20
N ALA A 306 13.31 9.40 10.09
CA ALA A 306 13.88 9.23 8.75
C ALA A 306 15.27 9.91 8.63
N ARG A 307 15.42 11.12 9.17
CA ARG A 307 16.71 11.84 9.22
C ARG A 307 17.75 11.11 10.08
N ASN A 308 17.32 10.51 11.21
CA ASN A 308 18.18 9.70 12.07
C ASN A 308 18.67 8.45 11.34
N VAL A 309 17.77 7.70 10.69
CA VAL A 309 18.11 6.53 9.89
C VAL A 309 19.08 6.91 8.77
N LYS A 310 18.79 7.97 8.00
CA LYS A 310 19.69 8.48 6.95
C LYS A 310 21.08 8.79 7.50
N THR A 311 21.18 9.54 8.61
CA THR A 311 22.45 9.91 9.23
C THR A 311 23.24 8.67 9.70
N ARG A 312 22.55 7.68 10.27
CA ARG A 312 23.18 6.43 10.72
C ARG A 312 23.66 5.60 9.53
N MET A 313 22.87 5.51 8.46
CA MET A 313 23.31 4.84 7.22
C MET A 313 24.53 5.50 6.62
N ASP A 314 24.57 6.83 6.54
CA ASP A 314 25.74 7.57 6.05
C ASP A 314 26.99 7.32 6.93
N THR A 315 26.80 7.27 8.25
CA THR A 315 27.91 6.96 9.20
C THR A 315 28.45 5.55 9.00
N LEU A 316 27.58 4.61 8.61
CA LEU A 316 27.96 3.22 8.27
C LEU A 316 28.52 3.07 6.84
N GLY A 317 28.56 4.15 6.05
CA GLY A 317 28.97 4.10 4.63
C GLY A 317 27.95 3.43 3.73
N LEU A 318 26.67 3.33 4.15
CA LEU A 318 25.58 2.70 3.40
C LEU A 318 24.90 3.71 2.49
N THR A 319 24.57 3.30 1.27
CA THR A 319 23.84 4.14 0.33
C THR A 319 22.33 4.16 0.70
N SER A 320 21.77 5.37 0.79
CA SER A 320 20.32 5.56 0.94
C SER A 320 19.89 6.90 0.37
N ARG A 321 18.63 7.01 0.01
CA ARG A 321 18.01 8.24 -0.45
C ARG A 321 16.99 8.71 0.58
N LEU A 322 17.06 9.97 0.98
CA LEU A 322 16.03 10.65 1.74
C LEU A 322 15.36 11.71 0.88
N VAL A 323 14.04 11.67 0.78
CA VAL A 323 13.18 12.70 0.19
C VAL A 323 12.40 13.35 1.32
N ASP A 324 12.99 14.38 1.88
CA ASP A 324 12.35 15.22 2.88
C ASP A 324 11.64 16.36 2.15
N TYR A 325 10.31 16.28 2.06
CA TYR A 325 9.49 17.25 1.35
C TYR A 325 8.86 18.31 2.28
N GLY A 326 9.16 18.25 3.59
CA GLY A 326 8.76 19.26 4.58
C GLY A 326 7.27 19.56 4.54
N ASN A 327 6.88 20.74 4.10
CA ASN A 327 5.49 21.17 3.96
C ASN A 327 4.78 20.66 2.68
N GLY A 328 5.40 19.76 1.95
CA GLY A 328 4.83 19.12 0.78
C GLY A 328 4.97 19.84 -0.55
N ALA A 329 5.23 21.16 -0.53
CA ALA A 329 5.20 21.98 -1.76
C ALA A 329 6.23 21.53 -2.81
N SER A 330 7.34 20.90 -2.41
CA SER A 330 8.36 20.37 -3.32
C SER A 330 8.01 19.02 -3.93
N LEU A 331 7.01 18.32 -3.39
CA LEU A 331 6.61 17.00 -3.86
C LEU A 331 5.45 17.08 -4.86
N ALA A 332 4.35 17.71 -4.46
CA ALA A 332 3.17 17.88 -5.30
C ALA A 332 2.20 18.94 -4.74
N PRO A 333 1.36 19.59 -5.58
CA PRO A 333 0.34 20.53 -5.12
C PRO A 333 -0.70 19.92 -4.18
N SER A 334 -0.91 18.60 -4.23
CA SER A 334 -1.85 17.88 -3.35
C SER A 334 -1.26 17.56 -1.99
N CYS A 335 0.06 17.69 -1.82
CA CYS A 335 0.75 17.35 -0.58
C CYS A 335 0.88 18.59 0.31
N ASP A 336 0.37 18.47 1.53
CA ASP A 336 0.48 19.48 2.57
C ASP A 336 1.63 19.21 3.57
N GLY A 337 2.42 18.16 3.33
CA GLY A 337 3.50 17.72 4.20
C GLY A 337 3.06 16.91 5.40
N GLY A 338 1.78 16.57 5.51
CA GLY A 338 1.20 15.80 6.61
C GLY A 338 1.09 14.30 6.34
N HIS A 339 0.66 13.57 7.35
CA HIS A 339 0.54 12.10 7.39
C HIS A 339 -0.69 11.59 6.64
N ASN A 340 -0.73 11.75 5.32
CA ASN A 340 -1.91 11.46 4.52
C ASN A 340 -1.61 11.05 3.07
N TYR A 341 -2.64 10.52 2.38
CA TYR A 341 -2.53 10.08 0.99
C TYR A 341 -2.30 11.22 -0.02
N GLY A 342 -2.57 12.46 0.34
CA GLY A 342 -2.22 13.64 -0.46
C GLY A 342 -0.71 13.77 -0.67
N CYS A 343 0.08 13.27 0.27
CA CYS A 343 1.54 13.21 0.21
C CYS A 343 2.06 11.83 -0.22
N TRP A 344 1.50 10.73 0.29
CA TRP A 344 2.00 9.40 -0.02
C TRP A 344 1.76 9.00 -1.48
N ALA A 345 0.63 9.35 -2.09
CA ALA A 345 0.37 8.99 -3.48
C ALA A 345 1.39 9.65 -4.45
N PRO A 346 1.70 10.95 -4.36
CA PRO A 346 2.80 11.52 -5.16
C PRO A 346 4.18 11.00 -4.79
N ALA A 347 4.45 10.63 -3.52
CA ALA A 347 5.71 9.99 -3.15
C ALA A 347 5.89 8.65 -3.85
N PHE A 348 4.84 7.82 -3.93
CA PHE A 348 4.86 6.60 -4.73
C PHE A 348 4.98 6.88 -6.24
N ALA A 349 4.39 7.96 -6.74
CA ALA A 349 4.55 8.37 -8.13
C ALA A 349 5.99 8.79 -8.47
N ASP A 350 6.78 9.29 -7.51
CA ASP A 350 8.23 9.50 -7.65
C ASP A 350 9.01 8.19 -7.49
N TYR A 351 8.61 7.32 -6.56
CA TYR A 351 9.34 6.09 -6.25
C TYR A 351 9.22 5.01 -7.33
N VAL A 352 8.01 4.71 -7.80
CA VAL A 352 7.74 3.56 -8.70
C VAL A 352 8.56 3.61 -9.98
N PRO A 353 8.69 4.74 -10.71
CA PRO A 353 9.56 4.78 -11.90
C PRO A 353 11.05 4.55 -11.61
N ARG A 354 11.52 4.87 -10.40
CA ARG A 354 12.90 4.59 -9.96
C ARG A 354 13.08 3.10 -9.69
N LEU A 355 12.14 2.50 -8.97
CA LEU A 355 12.11 1.06 -8.72
C LEU A 355 12.11 0.26 -10.02
N GLN A 356 11.32 0.67 -11.02
CA GLN A 356 11.31 0.05 -12.35
C GLN A 356 12.68 0.06 -13.00
N LYS A 357 13.38 1.21 -12.96
CA LYS A 357 14.76 1.31 -13.50
C LYS A 357 15.74 0.43 -12.75
N SER A 358 15.57 0.28 -11.44
CA SER A 358 16.41 -0.61 -10.64
C SER A 358 16.16 -2.07 -10.98
N PHE A 359 14.92 -2.47 -11.20
CA PHE A 359 14.56 -3.81 -11.69
C PHE A 359 15.15 -4.09 -13.08
N ASP A 360 15.04 -3.14 -14.01
CA ASP A 360 15.59 -3.25 -15.37
C ASP A 360 17.14 -3.38 -15.35
N ALA A 361 17.80 -2.82 -14.34
CA ALA A 361 19.25 -2.89 -14.19
C ALA A 361 19.72 -4.18 -13.50
N ALA A 362 18.84 -4.91 -12.85
CA ALA A 362 19.13 -6.18 -12.19
C ALA A 362 19.06 -7.40 -13.14
N GLY A 363 18.40 -7.25 -14.30
CA GLY A 363 18.26 -8.27 -15.36
C GLY A 363 19.21 -8.01 -16.50
#